data_fe6ed43f9a0ed9af41521cce8e4403f1
#
_entry.id   fe6ed43f9a0ed9af41521cce8e4403f1
#
_cell.length_a   1.000
_cell.length_b   1.000
_cell.length_c   1.000
_cell.angle_alpha   90.00
_cell.angle_beta   90.00
_cell.angle_gamma   90.00
#
_symmetry.space_group_name_H-M   'P 1'
#
loop_
_entity.id
_entity.type
_entity.pdbx_description
1 polymer ?
#
loop_
_entity_poly.entity_id
_entity_poly.type
_entity_poly.pdbx_seq_one_letter_code
_entity_poly.pdbx_strand_id
1 'polypeptide(L)'
;MKTVTIARIYVKEGDKVQGHNLIQEIFRLLHNEQRVHGVTVFRGVAGFGSHGEVHADDLLRLNVHLPLVVEFYDTPEVVAAVLPRTQQMVPAGHIISWQAQCGC
;
A
#
# COMPACT_ATOMS: atom_id res chain seq x y z
N MET A 1 3.53 -11.91 23.31
CA MET A 1 3.34 -11.01 22.16
C MET A 1 4.40 -11.31 21.13
N LYS A 2 4.06 -11.14 19.88
CA LYS A 2 4.93 -11.45 18.77
C LYS A 2 5.23 -10.17 17.99
N THR A 3 6.49 -9.96 17.61
CA THR A 3 6.86 -8.82 16.81
C THR A 3 6.50 -9.06 15.36
N VAL A 4 5.84 -8.08 14.75
CA VAL A 4 5.55 -8.06 13.33
C VAL A 4 6.06 -6.76 12.74
N THR A 5 6.21 -6.74 11.43
CA THR A 5 6.44 -5.50 10.69
C THR A 5 5.20 -5.18 9.89
N ILE A 6 4.75 -3.94 10.02
CA ILE A 6 3.64 -3.41 9.23
C ILE A 6 4.23 -2.55 8.13
N ALA A 7 3.69 -2.67 6.93
CA ALA A 7 4.08 -1.82 5.81
C ALA A 7 2.84 -1.19 5.19
N ARG A 8 2.98 0.06 4.78
CA ARG A 8 1.93 0.78 4.07
C ARG A 8 2.46 1.29 2.75
N ILE A 9 1.69 1.07 1.70
CA ILE A 9 1.98 1.56 0.36
C ILE A 9 0.95 2.63 0.01
N TYR A 10 1.42 3.84 -0.26
CA TYR A 10 0.56 4.98 -0.55
C TYR A 10 0.45 5.13 -2.05
N VAL A 11 -0.73 4.91 -2.58
CA VAL A 11 -1.04 4.99 -4.01
C VAL A 11 -2.34 5.77 -4.20
N LYS A 12 -2.87 5.81 -5.40
CA LYS A 12 -4.19 6.41 -5.64
C LYS A 12 -4.95 5.55 -6.64
N GLU A 13 -6.25 5.75 -6.66
CA GLU A 13 -7.10 5.05 -7.60
C GLU A 13 -6.64 5.32 -9.03
N GLY A 14 -6.63 4.28 -9.84
CA GLY A 14 -6.25 4.40 -11.23
C GLY A 14 -4.76 4.31 -11.51
N ASP A 15 -3.91 4.26 -10.47
CA ASP A 15 -2.48 4.08 -10.69
C ASP A 15 -2.21 2.76 -11.42
N LYS A 16 -1.20 2.80 -12.28
CA LYS A 16 -0.82 1.65 -13.08
C LYS A 16 0.66 1.36 -12.95
N VAL A 17 1.02 0.10 -13.14
CA VAL A 17 2.40 -0.35 -13.29
C VAL A 17 2.46 -1.19 -14.56
N GLN A 18 3.32 -0.77 -15.48
CA GLN A 18 3.48 -1.46 -16.78
C GLN A 18 2.14 -1.71 -17.48
N GLY A 19 1.24 -0.71 -17.44
CA GLY A 19 -0.06 -0.79 -18.07
C GLY A 19 -1.14 -1.56 -17.32
N HIS A 20 -0.80 -2.15 -16.19
CA HIS A 20 -1.73 -2.92 -15.37
C HIS A 20 -2.16 -2.14 -14.14
N ASN A 21 -3.34 -2.44 -13.62
CA ASN A 21 -3.84 -1.82 -12.41
C ASN A 21 -2.89 -2.10 -11.25
N LEU A 22 -2.37 -1.04 -10.64
CA LEU A 22 -1.34 -1.17 -9.62
C LEU A 22 -1.84 -1.94 -8.39
N ILE A 23 -3.05 -1.64 -7.92
CA ILE A 23 -3.60 -2.31 -6.74
C ILE A 23 -3.73 -3.81 -6.98
N GLN A 24 -4.20 -4.20 -8.16
CA GLN A 24 -4.33 -5.62 -8.49
C GLN A 24 -2.97 -6.30 -8.53
N GLU A 25 -1.95 -5.63 -9.07
CA GLU A 25 -0.60 -6.20 -9.12
C GLU A 25 0.00 -6.34 -7.72
N ILE A 26 -0.23 -5.35 -6.85
CA ILE A 26 0.22 -5.44 -5.47
C ILE A 26 -0.47 -6.62 -4.76
N PHE A 27 -1.78 -6.76 -4.91
CA PHE A 27 -2.51 -7.87 -4.32
C PHE A 27 -2.00 -9.21 -4.83
N ARG A 28 -1.73 -9.31 -6.12
CA ARG A 28 -1.20 -10.55 -6.69
C ARG A 28 0.12 -10.92 -6.04
N LEU A 29 1.00 -9.94 -5.89
CA LEU A 29 2.29 -10.17 -5.24
C LEU A 29 2.11 -10.63 -3.80
N LEU A 30 1.30 -9.90 -3.02
CA LEU A 30 1.19 -10.14 -1.59
C LEU A 30 0.43 -11.42 -1.28
N HIS A 31 -0.61 -11.72 -2.02
CA HIS A 31 -1.46 -12.87 -1.75
C HIS A 31 -0.93 -14.14 -2.42
N ASN A 32 -0.64 -14.06 -3.72
CA ASN A 32 -0.33 -15.27 -4.48
C ASN A 32 1.14 -15.66 -4.42
N GLU A 33 2.04 -14.70 -4.46
CA GLU A 33 3.48 -15.00 -4.54
C GLU A 33 4.12 -15.05 -3.16
N GLN A 34 3.84 -14.08 -2.30
CA GLN A 34 4.52 -13.95 -1.01
C GLN A 34 3.69 -14.43 0.17
N ARG A 35 2.38 -14.53 0.00
CA ARG A 35 1.46 -15.05 1.02
C ARG A 35 1.61 -14.37 2.37
N VAL A 36 1.60 -13.05 2.37
CA VAL A 36 1.67 -12.33 3.63
C VAL A 36 0.41 -12.58 4.47
N HIS A 37 0.54 -12.44 5.77
CA HIS A 37 -0.50 -12.84 6.72
C HIS A 37 -1.77 -12.01 6.58
N GLY A 38 -1.67 -10.68 6.41
CA GLY A 38 -2.86 -9.84 6.32
C GLY A 38 -2.64 -8.66 5.39
N VAL A 39 -3.64 -8.37 4.57
CA VAL A 39 -3.64 -7.23 3.65
C VAL A 39 -4.96 -6.52 3.76
N THR A 40 -4.91 -5.20 3.90
CA THR A 40 -6.11 -4.35 3.95
C THR A 40 -5.87 -3.14 3.07
N VAL A 41 -6.90 -2.71 2.34
CA VAL A 41 -6.84 -1.46 1.59
C VAL A 41 -7.75 -0.46 2.26
N PHE A 42 -7.19 0.71 2.57
CA PHE A 42 -7.93 1.86 3.08
C PHE A 42 -8.09 2.87 1.97
N ARG A 43 -9.26 3.43 1.85
CA ARG A 43 -9.53 4.49 0.89
C ARG A 43 -9.57 5.81 1.62
N GLY A 44 -8.67 6.73 1.26
CA GLY A 44 -8.67 8.06 1.83
C GLY A 44 -9.79 8.90 1.23
N VAL A 45 -10.31 9.83 2.01
CA VAL A 45 -11.39 10.71 1.54
C VAL A 45 -10.84 12.00 0.97
N ALA A 46 -9.59 12.34 1.28
CA ALA A 46 -8.90 13.52 0.75
C ALA A 46 -7.40 13.36 0.99
N GLY A 47 -6.59 14.07 0.22
CA GLY A 47 -5.16 14.05 0.44
C GLY A 47 -4.40 14.72 -0.69
N PHE A 48 -3.11 14.97 -0.43
CA PHE A 48 -2.16 15.37 -1.48
C PHE A 48 -0.82 14.73 -1.19
N GLY A 49 -0.06 14.50 -2.25
CA GLY A 49 1.23 13.86 -2.13
C GLY A 49 2.37 14.73 -2.59
N SER A 50 3.49 14.11 -2.90
CA SER A 50 4.72 14.81 -3.29
C SER A 50 4.58 15.65 -4.55
N HIS A 51 3.59 15.37 -5.38
CA HIS A 51 3.33 16.15 -6.59
C HIS A 51 2.45 17.37 -6.34
N GLY A 52 2.00 17.58 -5.11
CA GLY A 52 1.19 18.73 -4.74
C GLY A 52 -0.26 18.68 -5.21
N GLU A 53 -0.70 17.60 -5.83
CA GLU A 53 -2.09 17.45 -6.19
C GLU A 53 -2.96 17.35 -4.95
N VAL A 54 -4.01 18.18 -4.91
CA VAL A 54 -4.95 18.17 -3.80
C VAL A 54 -6.19 17.41 -4.24
N HIS A 55 -6.56 16.39 -3.47
CA HIS A 55 -7.71 15.55 -3.76
C HIS A 55 -8.90 15.85 -2.86
N ALA A 56 -8.88 17.00 -2.19
CA ALA A 56 -9.93 17.37 -1.24
C ALA A 56 -11.27 17.66 -1.91
N ASP A 57 -11.24 18.18 -3.13
CA ASP A 57 -12.46 18.46 -3.89
C ASP A 57 -13.25 17.19 -4.16
N ASP A 58 -12.58 16.06 -4.08
CA ASP A 58 -13.14 14.78 -4.45
C ASP A 58 -14.09 14.24 -3.41
N LEU A 59 -14.16 14.87 -2.25
CA LEU A 59 -15.10 14.45 -1.21
C LEU A 59 -16.54 14.47 -1.69
N LEU A 60 -16.86 15.35 -2.62
CA LEU A 60 -18.20 15.49 -3.17
C LEU A 60 -18.35 14.86 -4.55
N ARG A 61 -17.27 14.30 -5.08
CA ARG A 61 -17.25 13.69 -6.41
C ARG A 61 -16.74 12.28 -6.29
N LEU A 62 -17.59 11.30 -6.53
CA LEU A 62 -17.27 9.90 -6.30
C LEU A 62 -16.38 9.29 -7.37
N ASN A 63 -16.07 10.01 -8.44
CA ASN A 63 -15.36 9.45 -9.58
C ASN A 63 -13.92 9.96 -9.71
N VAL A 64 -13.35 10.49 -8.65
CA VAL A 64 -12.00 11.04 -8.72
C VAL A 64 -10.99 10.09 -8.11
N HIS A 65 -9.72 10.33 -8.43
CA HIS A 65 -8.61 9.48 -8.00
C HIS A 65 -8.26 9.74 -6.54
N LEU A 66 -8.99 9.08 -5.65
CA LEU A 66 -8.76 9.22 -4.22
C LEU A 66 -7.52 8.45 -3.79
N PRO A 67 -6.86 8.89 -2.72
CA PRO A 67 -5.71 8.15 -2.20
C PRO A 67 -6.12 6.80 -1.65
N LEU A 68 -5.28 5.82 -1.85
CA LEU A 68 -5.45 4.47 -1.32
C LEU A 68 -4.21 4.11 -0.53
N VAL A 69 -4.42 3.39 0.57
CA VAL A 69 -3.33 2.86 1.38
C VAL A 69 -3.48 1.34 1.41
N VAL A 70 -2.48 0.65 0.90
CA VAL A 70 -2.41 -0.81 1.02
C VAL A 70 -1.54 -1.12 2.23
N GLU A 71 -2.15 -1.74 3.24
CA GLU A 71 -1.43 -2.11 4.46
C GLU A 71 -1.31 -3.61 4.54
N PHE A 72 -0.12 -4.09 4.87
CA PHE A 72 0.08 -5.51 5.12
C PHE A 72 1.05 -5.70 6.26
N TYR A 73 1.00 -6.87 6.88
CA TYR A 73 1.92 -7.18 7.96
C TYR A 73 2.26 -8.67 7.95
N ASP A 74 3.42 -8.97 8.49
CA ASP A 74 3.88 -10.33 8.69
C ASP A 74 5.09 -10.27 9.62
N THR A 75 5.78 -11.39 9.77
CA THR A 75 7.04 -11.38 10.52
C THR A 75 8.02 -10.42 9.85
N PRO A 76 8.98 -9.85 10.61
CA PRO A 76 9.98 -8.95 10.03
C PRO A 76 10.71 -9.58 8.84
N GLU A 77 11.00 -10.87 8.92
CA GLU A 77 11.73 -11.57 7.85
C GLU A 77 10.91 -11.63 6.56
N VAL A 78 9.63 -11.96 6.67
CA VAL A 78 8.76 -12.02 5.50
C VAL A 78 8.60 -10.65 4.86
N VAL A 79 8.36 -9.62 5.67
CA VAL A 79 8.19 -8.27 5.14
C VAL A 79 9.48 -7.78 4.48
N ALA A 80 10.63 -8.06 5.10
CA ALA A 80 11.92 -7.69 4.51
C ALA A 80 12.15 -8.32 3.14
N ALA A 81 11.63 -9.53 2.94
CA ALA A 81 11.73 -10.20 1.64
C ALA A 81 10.77 -9.62 0.60
N VAL A 82 9.63 -9.12 1.04
CA VAL A 82 8.59 -8.59 0.15
C VAL A 82 8.87 -7.16 -0.29
N LEU A 83 9.42 -6.33 0.60
CA LEU A 83 9.57 -4.89 0.35
C LEU A 83 10.33 -4.57 -0.93
N PRO A 84 11.44 -5.22 -1.28
CA PRO A 84 12.13 -4.90 -2.53
C PRO A 84 11.25 -5.09 -3.76
N ARG A 85 10.35 -6.07 -3.74
CA ARG A 85 9.44 -6.32 -4.84
C ARG A 85 8.40 -5.21 -4.95
N THR A 86 7.81 -4.79 -3.82
CA THR A 86 6.84 -3.71 -3.83
C THR A 86 7.49 -2.37 -4.18
N GLN A 87 8.73 -2.14 -3.77
CA GLN A 87 9.44 -0.91 -4.08
C GLN A 87 9.69 -0.74 -5.57
N GLN A 88 9.72 -1.82 -6.33
CA GLN A 88 9.85 -1.75 -7.78
C GLN A 88 8.57 -1.30 -8.48
N MET A 89 7.45 -1.35 -7.78
CA MET A 89 6.14 -1.04 -8.36
C MET A 89 5.73 0.41 -8.15
N VAL A 90 6.29 1.10 -7.17
CA VAL A 90 5.86 2.45 -6.78
C VAL A 90 7.06 3.38 -6.70
N PRO A 91 6.81 4.70 -6.79
CA PRO A 91 7.91 5.67 -6.67
C PRO A 91 8.53 5.64 -5.28
N ALA A 92 9.77 6.12 -5.21
CA ALA A 92 10.47 6.25 -3.93
C ALA A 92 9.65 7.12 -2.96
N GLY A 93 9.65 6.73 -1.69
CA GLY A 93 8.92 7.48 -0.66
C GLY A 93 7.46 7.10 -0.52
N HIS A 94 6.96 6.16 -1.31
CA HIS A 94 5.57 5.74 -1.25
C HIS A 94 5.33 4.56 -0.32
N ILE A 95 6.38 4.01 0.29
CA ILE A 95 6.25 2.90 1.22
C ILE A 95 6.88 3.29 2.54
N ILE A 96 6.15 3.07 3.62
CA ILE A 96 6.68 3.19 4.98
C ILE A 96 6.46 1.86 5.69
N SER A 97 7.29 1.58 6.68
CA SER A 97 7.14 0.39 7.51
C SER A 97 7.61 0.65 8.92
N TRP A 98 7.08 -0.13 9.85
CA TRP A 98 7.48 -0.04 11.26
C TRP A 98 7.18 -1.36 11.93
N GLN A 99 7.82 -1.57 13.09
CA GLN A 99 7.58 -2.76 13.88
C GLN A 99 6.47 -2.52 14.90
N ALA A 100 5.70 -3.57 15.14
CA ALA A 100 4.59 -3.52 16.10
C ALA A 100 4.52 -4.84 16.83
N GLN A 101 3.72 -4.86 17.88
CA GLN A 101 3.47 -6.07 18.65
C GLN A 101 2.11 -6.65 18.26
N CYS A 102 2.11 -7.89 17.83
CA CYS A 102 0.89 -8.60 17.53
C CYS A 102 0.41 -9.31 18.80
N GLY A 103 -0.89 -9.25 19.04
CA GLY A 103 -1.49 -9.85 20.20
C GLY A 103 -1.72 -11.35 20.12
N CYS A 104 -1.12 -12.01 19.14
CA CYS A 104 -1.31 -13.46 18.91
C CYS A 104 -0.31 -14.33 19.64
#